data_343af8b36fbb8d7426d71b6b916470ce
#
_entry.id   343af8b36fbb8d7426d71b6b916470ce
#
_cell.length_a   1.000
_cell.length_b   1.000
_cell.length_c   1.000
_cell.angle_alpha   90.00
_cell.angle_beta   90.00
_cell.angle_gamma   90.00
#
_symmetry.space_group_name_H-M   'P 1'
#
loop_
_entity.id
_entity.type
_entity.pdbx_description
1 polymer ?
#
loop_
_entity_poly.entity_id
_entity_poly.type
_entity_poly.pdbx_seq_one_letter_code
_entity_poly.pdbx_strand_id
1 'polypeptide(L)'
;MTGLEAYSVGILRPISNPSTSPTGLPLEYKILPEYFKEAGYQTALVGKWHLGMNSKEYLPGQRGFDTTYGFMNGGIDYFNHTMSGRLDWHKNGVPLKEEGYSTDLIANEAIKVIQNKQNNKPLLLYVAFNAPHTPIQAPYENIEKFGYIDDPKERIYAANISILDKQIGRIIDSIKNEKLSSNTLILFFSDNGPVFDIDPIGAVVVPELLNAKGSSGGLKGSKGSAYEGGIRVPAFMMWEGKFKNESSNQFFFIQDVLPTLLSAAEIDYENSFFEGTSRWDSFLNRTVDKPQNSVLAASVAFEEIALFNEDWKLYFKKGPAGSNSVNYYELFNIIEDPLEEYDLSKDYPDIFDRMKETLNKIPKRNLQGYPDASYLYLHGDRMLSEESGTPWLNYDFELLEKPSPIIGTLIFIWILLLANKTYAILFILLAILLIYSIRKKIKRG
;
A
#
# COMPACT_ATOMS: atom_id res chain seq x y z
N MET A 1 -9.68 6.74 -0.70
CA MET A 1 -10.36 7.32 0.49
C MET A 1 -10.89 8.72 0.24
N THR A 2 -10.14 9.64 -0.33
CA THR A 2 -10.49 11.05 -0.48
C THR A 2 -11.16 11.41 -1.82
N GLY A 3 -11.05 10.58 -2.84
CA GLY A 3 -11.40 10.95 -4.22
C GLY A 3 -10.44 11.95 -4.87
N LEU A 4 -9.28 12.16 -4.23
CA LEU A 4 -8.21 13.06 -4.67
C LEU A 4 -6.95 12.27 -5.02
N GLU A 5 -6.11 12.88 -5.81
CA GLU A 5 -4.81 12.35 -6.18
C GLU A 5 -3.79 12.47 -5.03
N ALA A 6 -2.81 11.60 -5.01
CA ALA A 6 -1.78 11.59 -3.96
C ALA A 6 -1.02 12.92 -3.86
N TYR A 7 -0.81 13.60 -5.00
CA TYR A 7 -0.20 14.93 -5.05
C TYR A 7 -1.03 15.99 -4.32
N SER A 8 -2.33 15.98 -4.55
CA SER A 8 -3.25 16.98 -4.00
C SER A 8 -3.37 16.85 -2.48
N VAL A 9 -3.31 15.63 -1.96
CA VAL A 9 -3.29 15.39 -0.51
C VAL A 9 -1.89 15.44 0.09
N GLY A 10 -0.83 15.49 -0.73
CA GLY A 10 0.56 15.59 -0.29
C GLY A 10 1.14 14.28 0.26
N ILE A 11 0.54 13.13 -0.02
CA ILE A 11 1.02 11.80 0.40
C ILE A 11 1.62 11.08 -0.79
N LEU A 12 2.92 11.29 -1.02
CA LEU A 12 3.64 10.72 -2.16
C LEU A 12 4.36 9.41 -1.82
N ARG A 13 4.33 8.98 -0.57
CA ARG A 13 5.02 7.79 -0.06
C ARG A 13 4.16 7.09 0.98
N PRO A 14 4.44 5.81 1.28
CA PRO A 14 3.82 5.14 2.43
C PRO A 14 3.98 5.96 3.70
N ILE A 15 2.90 6.13 4.45
CA ILE A 15 2.93 6.87 5.71
C ILE A 15 3.78 6.07 6.70
N SER A 16 4.84 6.69 7.17
CA SER A 16 5.66 6.20 8.28
C SER A 16 5.43 7.07 9.50
N ASN A 17 5.72 6.57 10.69
CA ASN A 17 5.56 7.31 11.93
C ASN A 17 6.91 7.78 12.46
N PRO A 18 7.43 8.93 12.03
CA PRO A 18 8.56 9.54 12.71
C PRO A 18 8.12 10.02 14.09
N SER A 19 8.94 9.80 15.09
CA SER A 19 8.71 10.19 16.48
C SER A 19 8.50 11.70 16.70
N THR A 20 8.79 12.52 15.68
CA THR A 20 8.90 13.98 15.82
C THR A 20 7.82 14.78 15.13
N SER A 21 6.96 14.17 14.32
CA SER A 21 5.89 14.88 13.60
C SER A 21 4.66 14.01 13.41
N PRO A 22 3.47 14.48 13.75
CA PRO A 22 2.24 13.77 13.44
C PRO A 22 2.11 13.69 11.90
N THR A 23 2.19 12.48 11.37
CA THR A 23 2.02 12.21 9.96
C THR A 23 0.85 11.28 9.73
N GLY A 24 -0.01 11.64 8.80
CA GLY A 24 -1.19 10.88 8.45
C GLY A 24 -1.89 11.53 7.27
N LEU A 25 -2.98 10.93 6.83
CA LEU A 25 -3.86 11.55 5.85
C LEU A 25 -4.42 12.86 6.43
N PRO A 26 -4.16 14.02 5.80
CA PRO A 26 -4.54 15.31 6.37
C PRO A 26 -6.02 15.38 6.79
N LEU A 27 -6.26 15.94 7.97
CA LEU A 27 -7.57 15.91 8.62
C LEU A 27 -8.61 16.82 7.95
N GLU A 28 -8.17 17.79 7.16
CA GLU A 28 -9.04 18.66 6.38
C GLU A 28 -9.77 17.93 5.23
N TYR A 29 -9.27 16.77 4.80
CA TYR A 29 -9.94 15.98 3.76
C TYR A 29 -10.93 15.02 4.38
N LYS A 30 -12.19 15.18 4.03
CA LYS A 30 -13.23 14.21 4.34
C LYS A 30 -13.00 12.93 3.55
N ILE A 31 -13.14 11.77 4.20
CA ILE A 31 -12.83 10.47 3.62
C ILE A 31 -14.06 9.56 3.53
N LEU A 32 -13.96 8.52 2.74
CA LEU A 32 -15.02 7.55 2.43
C LEU A 32 -15.94 7.21 3.63
N PRO A 33 -15.44 6.73 4.79
CA PRO A 33 -16.33 6.36 5.89
C PRO A 33 -17.07 7.55 6.52
N GLU A 34 -16.50 8.75 6.44
CA GLU A 34 -17.14 9.97 6.96
C GLU A 34 -18.36 10.36 6.12
N TYR A 35 -18.30 10.25 4.79
CA TYR A 35 -19.45 10.46 3.90
C TYR A 35 -20.56 9.45 4.17
N PHE A 36 -20.22 8.17 4.26
CA PHE A 36 -21.18 7.11 4.49
C PHE A 36 -21.81 7.19 5.88
N LYS A 37 -21.03 7.52 6.90
CA LYS A 37 -21.53 7.72 8.26
C LYS A 37 -22.54 8.85 8.36
N GLU A 38 -22.28 9.98 7.71
CA GLU A 38 -23.23 11.11 7.64
C GLU A 38 -24.50 10.74 6.90
N ALA A 39 -24.42 9.85 5.89
CA ALA A 39 -25.57 9.29 5.21
C ALA A 39 -26.31 8.20 6.00
N GLY A 40 -25.92 7.97 7.27
CA GLY A 40 -26.62 7.06 8.16
C GLY A 40 -26.15 5.60 8.09
N TYR A 41 -25.07 5.29 7.38
CA TYR A 41 -24.50 3.96 7.33
C TYR A 41 -23.84 3.59 8.66
N GLN A 42 -23.91 2.31 9.02
CA GLN A 42 -22.96 1.70 9.94
C GLN A 42 -21.64 1.51 9.19
N THR A 43 -20.52 1.86 9.81
CA THR A 43 -19.21 1.83 9.14
C THR A 43 -18.23 0.93 9.90
N ALA A 44 -17.54 0.06 9.16
CA ALA A 44 -16.57 -0.86 9.75
C ALA A 44 -15.31 -0.97 8.91
N LEU A 45 -14.14 -0.94 9.58
CA LEU A 45 -12.83 -1.28 9.02
C LEU A 45 -12.38 -2.60 9.62
N VAL A 46 -12.01 -3.57 8.77
CA VAL A 46 -11.44 -4.85 9.18
C VAL A 46 -10.15 -5.09 8.40
N GLY A 47 -9.02 -5.04 9.08
CA GLY A 47 -7.68 -5.22 8.51
C GLY A 47 -6.80 -4.00 8.60
N LYS A 48 -6.05 -3.72 7.52
CA LYS A 48 -5.02 -2.68 7.41
C LYS A 48 -5.62 -1.26 7.39
N TRP A 49 -5.02 -0.35 8.18
CA TRP A 49 -5.31 1.08 8.12
C TRP A 49 -4.30 1.88 7.28
N HIS A 50 -3.08 2.01 7.71
CA HIS A 50 -1.93 2.65 7.05
C HIS A 50 -2.12 4.13 6.63
N LEU A 51 -3.02 4.87 7.28
CA LEU A 51 -3.29 6.28 6.97
C LEU A 51 -2.95 7.24 8.13
N GLY A 52 -2.12 6.79 9.07
CA GLY A 52 -1.66 7.56 10.23
C GLY A 52 -2.06 6.92 11.55
N MET A 53 -1.13 6.95 12.53
CA MET A 53 -1.35 6.30 13.84
C MET A 53 -0.60 6.97 14.99
N ASN A 54 0.20 7.97 14.72
CA ASN A 54 1.03 8.66 15.74
C ASN A 54 0.28 9.79 16.47
N SER A 55 -0.98 10.03 16.13
CA SER A 55 -1.89 10.92 16.86
C SER A 55 -3.29 10.33 16.81
N LYS A 56 -4.06 10.55 17.87
CA LYS A 56 -5.40 9.98 18.04
C LYS A 56 -6.35 10.35 16.90
N GLU A 57 -6.22 11.56 16.40
CA GLU A 57 -7.09 12.12 15.35
C GLU A 57 -6.94 11.37 14.01
N TYR A 58 -5.79 10.74 13.76
CA TYR A 58 -5.54 9.95 12.56
C TYR A 58 -6.07 8.51 12.65
N LEU A 59 -6.46 8.05 13.84
CA LEU A 59 -6.92 6.67 14.02
C LEU A 59 -8.27 6.43 13.31
N PRO A 60 -8.51 5.24 12.76
CA PRO A 60 -9.67 4.98 11.93
C PRO A 60 -11.02 5.22 12.65
N GLY A 61 -11.09 4.99 13.96
CA GLY A 61 -12.27 5.30 14.76
C GLY A 61 -12.59 6.80 14.88
N GLN A 62 -11.59 7.67 14.66
CA GLN A 62 -11.78 9.13 14.60
C GLN A 62 -12.03 9.62 13.16
N ARG A 63 -11.82 8.76 12.20
CA ARG A 63 -11.96 9.04 10.78
C ARG A 63 -13.17 8.31 10.16
N GLY A 64 -14.27 8.27 10.92
CA GLY A 64 -15.58 7.88 10.43
C GLY A 64 -15.95 6.40 10.57
N PHE A 65 -15.06 5.51 11.05
CA PHE A 65 -15.43 4.11 11.32
C PHE A 65 -16.01 3.91 12.72
N ASP A 66 -17.18 3.28 12.80
CA ASP A 66 -17.83 2.93 14.09
C ASP A 66 -17.16 1.73 14.75
N THR A 67 -16.69 0.79 13.92
CA THR A 67 -15.99 -0.42 14.38
C THR A 67 -14.69 -0.56 13.62
N THR A 68 -13.62 -0.91 14.35
CA THR A 68 -12.30 -1.14 13.76
C THR A 68 -11.66 -2.39 14.34
N TYR A 69 -11.05 -3.21 13.48
CA TYR A 69 -10.35 -4.42 13.88
C TYR A 69 -9.21 -4.67 12.90
N GLY A 70 -8.04 -5.03 13.40
CA GLY A 70 -6.88 -5.32 12.56
C GLY A 70 -5.63 -4.57 13.01
N PHE A 71 -4.93 -3.90 12.08
CA PHE A 71 -3.63 -3.31 12.34
C PHE A 71 -3.45 -1.93 11.70
N MET A 72 -2.51 -1.14 12.26
CA MET A 72 -2.32 0.26 11.88
C MET A 72 -1.24 0.46 10.82
N ASN A 73 -0.22 -0.40 10.78
CA ASN A 73 0.93 -0.28 9.87
C ASN A 73 0.65 -0.78 8.46
N GLY A 74 1.66 -0.68 7.58
CA GLY A 74 1.59 -1.11 6.19
C GLY A 74 1.61 -2.62 5.97
N GLY A 75 2.10 -3.39 6.95
CA GLY A 75 2.18 -4.84 6.95
C GLY A 75 2.41 -5.36 8.35
N ILE A 76 2.20 -6.65 8.59
CA ILE A 76 2.41 -7.33 9.87
C ILE A 76 2.88 -8.77 9.66
N ASP A 77 3.49 -9.36 10.68
CA ASP A 77 3.63 -10.82 10.80
C ASP A 77 2.25 -11.48 10.89
N TYR A 78 2.01 -12.51 10.06
CA TYR A 78 0.69 -13.13 9.91
C TYR A 78 0.23 -13.96 11.11
N PHE A 79 1.16 -14.40 11.97
CA PHE A 79 0.86 -15.26 13.12
C PHE A 79 1.01 -14.52 14.46
N ASN A 80 2.05 -13.68 14.57
CA ASN A 80 2.34 -12.94 15.79
C ASN A 80 1.67 -11.58 15.84
N HIS A 81 1.13 -11.10 14.71
CA HIS A 81 0.46 -9.82 14.55
C HIS A 81 1.34 -8.64 14.99
N THR A 82 2.63 -8.74 14.68
CA THR A 82 3.63 -7.72 15.06
C THR A 82 4.19 -7.03 13.83
N MET A 83 4.57 -5.77 14.00
CA MET A 83 5.40 -5.02 13.06
C MET A 83 6.71 -4.64 13.76
N SER A 84 7.85 -5.06 13.20
CA SER A 84 9.19 -4.85 13.79
C SER A 84 9.28 -5.32 15.25
N GLY A 85 8.67 -6.48 15.56
CA GLY A 85 8.66 -7.09 16.88
C GLY A 85 7.71 -6.48 17.89
N ARG A 86 6.89 -5.48 17.50
CA ARG A 86 5.89 -4.85 18.35
C ARG A 86 4.48 -5.25 17.91
N LEU A 87 3.60 -5.50 18.88
CA LEU A 87 2.20 -5.84 18.63
C LEU A 87 1.52 -4.70 17.85
N ASP A 88 0.95 -5.06 16.68
CA ASP A 88 0.15 -4.17 15.85
C ASP A 88 -1.18 -4.83 15.50
N TRP A 89 -1.95 -5.17 16.53
CA TRP A 89 -3.27 -5.76 16.40
C TRP A 89 -4.21 -5.18 17.43
N HIS A 90 -5.40 -4.79 17.02
CA HIS A 90 -6.32 -4.08 17.88
C HIS A 90 -7.79 -4.37 17.54
N LYS A 91 -8.66 -4.06 18.50
CA LYS A 91 -10.10 -3.90 18.27
C LYS A 91 -10.56 -2.57 18.86
N ASN A 92 -11.16 -1.71 18.02
CA ASN A 92 -11.61 -0.36 18.37
C ASN A 92 -10.52 0.51 19.05
N GLY A 93 -9.29 0.41 18.52
CA GLY A 93 -8.13 1.13 19.04
C GLY A 93 -7.53 0.56 20.34
N VAL A 94 -8.08 -0.52 20.89
CA VAL A 94 -7.52 -1.23 22.04
C VAL A 94 -6.66 -2.38 21.56
N PRO A 95 -5.37 -2.46 21.95
CA PRO A 95 -4.49 -3.56 21.59
C PRO A 95 -5.08 -4.92 21.99
N LEU A 96 -4.91 -5.90 21.11
CA LEU A 96 -5.48 -7.23 21.28
C LEU A 96 -4.42 -8.29 20.98
N LYS A 97 -4.14 -9.17 21.93
CA LYS A 97 -3.39 -10.40 21.67
C LYS A 97 -4.37 -11.50 21.29
N GLU A 98 -4.21 -12.03 20.11
CA GLU A 98 -5.09 -13.06 19.57
C GLU A 98 -4.23 -14.08 18.81
N GLU A 99 -4.55 -15.36 18.92
CA GLU A 99 -3.91 -16.42 18.16
C GLU A 99 -4.64 -16.69 16.87
N GLY A 100 -3.90 -16.99 15.81
CA GLY A 100 -4.45 -17.35 14.52
C GLY A 100 -3.70 -16.70 13.34
N TYR A 101 -4.06 -17.12 12.16
CA TYR A 101 -3.52 -16.56 10.93
C TYR A 101 -4.31 -15.29 10.56
N SER A 102 -3.64 -14.16 10.40
CA SER A 102 -4.29 -12.84 10.27
C SER A 102 -5.34 -12.76 9.15
N THR A 103 -5.09 -13.44 8.00
CA THR A 103 -6.05 -13.48 6.89
C THR A 103 -7.36 -14.18 7.29
N ASP A 104 -7.28 -15.24 8.10
CA ASP A 104 -8.46 -15.95 8.63
C ASP A 104 -9.19 -15.07 9.65
N LEU A 105 -8.46 -14.41 10.55
CA LEU A 105 -9.01 -13.54 11.58
C LEU A 105 -9.75 -12.34 10.98
N ILE A 106 -9.17 -11.70 9.97
CA ILE A 106 -9.79 -10.60 9.21
C ILE A 106 -11.11 -11.07 8.58
N ALA A 107 -11.11 -12.22 7.90
CA ALA A 107 -12.34 -12.74 7.31
C ALA A 107 -13.40 -13.10 8.36
N ASN A 108 -12.99 -13.72 9.48
CA ASN A 108 -13.89 -14.06 10.57
C ASN A 108 -14.55 -12.81 11.17
N GLU A 109 -13.80 -11.74 11.38
CA GLU A 109 -14.37 -10.50 11.91
C GLU A 109 -15.26 -9.80 10.88
N ALA A 110 -14.89 -9.78 9.60
CA ALA A 110 -15.73 -9.26 8.53
C ALA A 110 -17.09 -9.99 8.47
N ILE A 111 -17.09 -11.33 8.58
CA ILE A 111 -18.29 -12.15 8.65
C ILE A 111 -19.13 -11.79 9.88
N LYS A 112 -18.51 -11.64 11.05
CA LYS A 112 -19.22 -11.20 12.26
C LYS A 112 -19.88 -9.82 12.10
N VAL A 113 -19.21 -8.88 11.42
CA VAL A 113 -19.78 -7.56 11.15
C VAL A 113 -21.00 -7.68 10.24
N ILE A 114 -20.95 -8.51 9.19
CA ILE A 114 -22.09 -8.77 8.30
C ILE A 114 -23.28 -9.36 9.08
N GLN A 115 -23.04 -10.40 9.88
CA GLN A 115 -24.07 -11.09 10.66
C GLN A 115 -24.70 -10.22 11.74
N ASN A 116 -23.93 -9.29 12.33
CA ASN A 116 -24.40 -8.43 13.39
C ASN A 116 -24.75 -7.01 12.92
N LYS A 117 -24.89 -6.79 11.60
CA LYS A 117 -25.29 -5.47 11.10
C LYS A 117 -26.67 -5.06 11.66
N GLN A 118 -26.83 -3.78 11.95
CA GLN A 118 -28.11 -3.25 12.39
C GLN A 118 -29.13 -3.33 11.25
N ASN A 119 -30.31 -3.91 11.51
CA ASN A 119 -31.32 -4.16 10.48
C ASN A 119 -31.85 -2.88 9.81
N ASN A 120 -31.83 -1.76 10.52
CA ASN A 120 -32.36 -0.47 10.06
C ASN A 120 -31.30 0.46 9.47
N LYS A 121 -30.04 0.01 9.34
CA LYS A 121 -28.95 0.80 8.75
C LYS A 121 -28.26 0.03 7.63
N PRO A 122 -27.92 0.69 6.53
CA PRO A 122 -27.00 0.12 5.55
C PRO A 122 -25.59 0.02 6.15
N LEU A 123 -24.74 -0.82 5.57
CA LEU A 123 -23.40 -1.11 6.05
C LEU A 123 -22.35 -0.70 5.00
N LEU A 124 -21.37 0.10 5.40
CA LEU A 124 -20.09 0.22 4.72
C LEU A 124 -19.08 -0.67 5.43
N LEU A 125 -18.64 -1.73 4.78
CA LEU A 125 -17.61 -2.64 5.29
C LEU A 125 -16.36 -2.53 4.40
N TYR A 126 -15.28 -2.01 4.96
CA TYR A 126 -13.97 -1.93 4.32
C TYR A 126 -13.08 -3.05 4.85
N VAL A 127 -12.81 -4.06 4.02
CA VAL A 127 -11.96 -5.21 4.37
C VAL A 127 -10.62 -5.05 3.68
N ALA A 128 -9.56 -4.81 4.46
CA ALA A 128 -8.22 -4.56 3.97
C ALA A 128 -7.26 -5.67 4.44
N PHE A 129 -7.13 -6.73 3.66
CA PHE A 129 -6.23 -7.82 3.97
C PHE A 129 -4.77 -7.39 3.92
N ASN A 130 -3.91 -7.98 4.79
CA ASN A 130 -2.46 -7.88 4.64
C ASN A 130 -1.92 -8.83 3.55
N ALA A 131 -2.63 -9.89 3.23
CA ALA A 131 -2.25 -10.84 2.18
C ALA A 131 -2.34 -10.20 0.77
N PRO A 132 -1.32 -10.37 -0.07
CA PRO A 132 -0.10 -11.16 0.09
C PRO A 132 1.14 -10.31 0.45
N HIS A 133 1.03 -9.26 1.27
CA HIS A 133 2.16 -8.40 1.66
C HIS A 133 3.23 -9.19 2.43
N THR A 134 4.47 -8.73 2.36
CA THR A 134 5.58 -9.29 3.16
C THR A 134 5.40 -9.01 4.67
N PRO A 135 5.94 -9.90 5.55
CA PRO A 135 6.64 -11.16 5.26
C PRO A 135 5.68 -12.17 4.63
N ILE A 136 6.15 -12.91 3.58
CA ILE A 136 5.28 -13.91 2.94
C ILE A 136 5.25 -15.16 3.79
N GLN A 137 4.10 -15.41 4.40
CA GLN A 137 3.88 -16.51 5.35
C GLN A 137 2.54 -17.20 5.04
N ALA A 138 2.47 -18.50 5.23
CA ALA A 138 1.23 -19.28 5.16
C ALA A 138 1.31 -20.50 6.10
N PRO A 139 0.18 -21.05 6.57
CA PRO A 139 0.14 -22.30 7.31
C PRO A 139 0.74 -23.46 6.49
N TYR A 140 1.48 -24.32 7.16
CA TYR A 140 2.25 -25.39 6.54
C TYR A 140 1.38 -26.31 5.65
N GLU A 141 0.20 -26.72 6.16
CA GLU A 141 -0.74 -27.55 5.42
C GLU A 141 -1.27 -26.91 4.12
N ASN A 142 -1.23 -25.57 4.02
CA ASN A 142 -1.57 -24.86 2.78
C ASN A 142 -0.39 -24.83 1.82
N ILE A 143 0.83 -24.70 2.32
CA ILE A 143 2.07 -24.71 1.52
C ILE A 143 2.25 -26.07 0.85
N GLU A 144 1.98 -27.18 1.56
CA GLU A 144 2.10 -28.54 1.03
C GLU A 144 1.23 -28.78 -0.21
N LYS A 145 0.05 -28.14 -0.32
CA LYS A 145 -0.82 -28.26 -1.49
C LYS A 145 -0.19 -27.75 -2.78
N PHE A 146 0.83 -26.93 -2.69
CA PHE A 146 1.60 -26.35 -3.80
C PHE A 146 2.98 -27.01 -3.96
N GLY A 147 3.15 -28.25 -3.47
CA GLY A 147 4.40 -29.00 -3.55
C GLY A 147 4.94 -29.21 -4.97
N TYR A 148 4.11 -29.04 -5.99
CA TYR A 148 4.50 -29.10 -7.40
C TYR A 148 5.22 -27.83 -7.90
N ILE A 149 5.24 -26.76 -7.13
CA ILE A 149 6.02 -25.54 -7.41
C ILE A 149 7.41 -25.74 -6.81
N ASP A 150 8.45 -25.71 -7.64
CA ASP A 150 9.82 -26.00 -7.22
C ASP A 150 10.40 -24.89 -6.31
N ASP A 151 10.19 -23.61 -6.64
CA ASP A 151 10.67 -22.47 -5.81
C ASP A 151 9.85 -22.41 -4.50
N PRO A 152 10.49 -22.60 -3.33
CA PRO A 152 9.77 -22.58 -2.05
C PRO A 152 9.14 -21.23 -1.73
N LYS A 153 9.67 -20.11 -2.23
CA LYS A 153 9.10 -18.77 -2.03
C LYS A 153 7.84 -18.59 -2.86
N GLU A 154 7.86 -19.01 -4.12
CA GLU A 154 6.66 -19.04 -4.97
C GLU A 154 5.59 -19.95 -4.41
N ARG A 155 5.97 -21.09 -3.84
CA ARG A 155 5.07 -22.03 -3.18
C ARG A 155 4.35 -21.37 -1.99
N ILE A 156 5.08 -20.67 -1.12
CA ILE A 156 4.50 -19.96 0.02
C ILE A 156 3.59 -18.81 -0.47
N TYR A 157 4.00 -18.09 -1.50
CA TYR A 157 3.20 -17.02 -2.09
C TYR A 157 1.89 -17.55 -2.67
N ALA A 158 1.94 -18.65 -3.44
CA ALA A 158 0.75 -19.30 -3.99
C ALA A 158 -0.22 -19.78 -2.89
N ALA A 159 0.33 -20.35 -1.81
CA ALA A 159 -0.46 -20.75 -0.65
C ALA A 159 -1.16 -19.55 0.02
N ASN A 160 -0.44 -18.42 0.18
CA ASN A 160 -0.98 -17.19 0.76
C ASN A 160 -2.15 -16.65 -0.10
N ILE A 161 -1.97 -16.54 -1.42
CA ILE A 161 -3.03 -16.13 -2.37
C ILE A 161 -4.23 -17.08 -2.31
N SER A 162 -4.00 -18.39 -2.28
CA SER A 162 -5.09 -19.37 -2.19
C SER A 162 -5.90 -19.25 -0.91
N ILE A 163 -5.26 -18.90 0.21
CA ILE A 163 -5.98 -18.64 1.46
C ILE A 163 -6.79 -17.35 1.33
N LEU A 164 -6.20 -16.28 0.77
CA LEU A 164 -6.90 -15.02 0.55
C LEU A 164 -8.16 -15.23 -0.29
N ASP A 165 -8.06 -15.92 -1.42
CA ASP A 165 -9.19 -16.24 -2.29
C ASP A 165 -10.29 -17.00 -1.54
N LYS A 166 -9.91 -18.04 -0.77
CA LYS A 166 -10.84 -18.79 0.08
C LYS A 166 -11.55 -17.88 1.09
N GLN A 167 -10.83 -16.95 1.72
CA GLN A 167 -11.43 -16.08 2.73
C GLN A 167 -12.38 -15.04 2.09
N ILE A 168 -12.05 -14.52 0.93
CA ILE A 168 -12.96 -13.67 0.14
C ILE A 168 -14.25 -14.45 -0.18
N GLY A 169 -14.12 -15.70 -0.64
CA GLY A 169 -15.27 -16.57 -0.89
C GLY A 169 -16.17 -16.72 0.35
N ARG A 170 -15.59 -16.95 1.54
CA ARG A 170 -16.35 -17.04 2.81
C ARG A 170 -17.13 -15.77 3.14
N ILE A 171 -16.53 -14.60 2.90
CA ILE A 171 -17.23 -13.31 3.11
C ILE A 171 -18.40 -13.17 2.14
N ILE A 172 -18.21 -13.49 0.86
CA ILE A 172 -19.27 -13.47 -0.16
C ILE A 172 -20.38 -14.44 0.21
N ASP A 173 -20.05 -15.65 0.66
CA ASP A 173 -21.05 -16.63 1.10
C ASP A 173 -21.82 -16.15 2.34
N SER A 174 -21.18 -15.42 3.26
CA SER A 174 -21.89 -14.81 4.38
C SER A 174 -22.92 -13.78 3.92
N ILE A 175 -22.59 -12.94 2.93
CA ILE A 175 -23.53 -11.98 2.33
C ILE A 175 -24.74 -12.71 1.72
N LYS A 176 -24.51 -13.82 1.03
CA LYS A 176 -25.59 -14.66 0.46
C LYS A 176 -26.48 -15.29 1.53
N ASN A 177 -25.84 -15.86 2.58
CA ASN A 177 -26.54 -16.53 3.67
C ASN A 177 -27.44 -15.56 4.46
N GLU A 178 -26.99 -14.31 4.60
CA GLU A 178 -27.78 -13.23 5.21
C GLU A 178 -28.81 -12.61 4.24
N LYS A 179 -28.93 -13.13 3.01
CA LYS A 179 -29.86 -12.67 1.96
C LYS A 179 -29.65 -11.19 1.56
N LEU A 180 -28.40 -10.74 1.57
CA LEU A 180 -28.03 -9.36 1.28
C LEU A 180 -27.53 -9.14 -0.16
N SER A 181 -27.31 -10.21 -0.95
CA SER A 181 -26.65 -10.14 -2.27
C SER A 181 -27.32 -9.19 -3.25
N SER A 182 -28.66 -9.15 -3.28
CA SER A 182 -29.43 -8.28 -4.19
C SER A 182 -29.35 -6.79 -3.83
N ASN A 183 -28.85 -6.46 -2.63
CA ASN A 183 -28.68 -5.09 -2.14
C ASN A 183 -27.25 -4.83 -1.61
N THR A 184 -26.25 -5.47 -2.21
CA THR A 184 -24.85 -5.29 -1.83
C THR A 184 -24.00 -5.12 -3.06
N LEU A 185 -23.28 -4.00 -3.13
CA LEU A 185 -22.18 -3.79 -4.05
C LEU A 185 -20.89 -4.31 -3.40
N ILE A 186 -20.20 -5.23 -4.07
CA ILE A 186 -18.85 -5.68 -3.69
C ILE A 186 -17.88 -5.12 -4.72
N LEU A 187 -16.89 -4.40 -4.24
CA LEU A 187 -15.75 -3.91 -5.03
C LEU A 187 -14.48 -4.53 -4.46
N PHE A 188 -13.74 -5.24 -5.29
CA PHE A 188 -12.44 -5.82 -4.96
C PHE A 188 -11.36 -5.22 -5.86
N PHE A 189 -10.21 -4.90 -5.28
CA PHE A 189 -8.98 -4.55 -6.02
C PHE A 189 -7.74 -4.72 -5.13
N SER A 190 -6.57 -4.88 -5.76
CA SER A 190 -5.29 -4.79 -5.06
C SER A 190 -4.88 -3.32 -4.89
N ASP A 191 -4.14 -3.00 -3.82
CA ASP A 191 -3.70 -1.62 -3.56
C ASP A 191 -2.55 -1.17 -4.47
N ASN A 192 -1.74 -2.11 -4.97
CA ASN A 192 -0.63 -1.87 -5.90
C ASN A 192 -0.25 -3.15 -6.66
N GLY A 193 0.60 -2.99 -7.67
CA GLY A 193 1.19 -4.13 -8.36
C GLY A 193 2.14 -4.95 -7.49
N PRO A 194 2.60 -6.11 -7.97
CA PRO A 194 3.42 -7.03 -7.21
C PRO A 194 4.84 -6.50 -6.97
N VAL A 195 5.52 -7.10 -5.99
CA VAL A 195 6.97 -6.96 -5.80
C VAL A 195 7.63 -8.23 -6.33
N PHE A 196 8.53 -8.12 -7.31
CA PHE A 196 9.26 -9.27 -7.84
C PHE A 196 10.70 -8.94 -8.28
N ASP A 197 11.03 -7.66 -8.47
CA ASP A 197 12.37 -7.23 -8.90
C ASP A 197 12.85 -6.14 -7.95
N ILE A 198 13.60 -6.55 -6.94
CA ILE A 198 14.08 -5.65 -5.91
C ILE A 198 15.56 -5.38 -6.16
N ASP A 199 15.87 -4.10 -6.32
CA ASP A 199 17.24 -3.61 -6.23
C ASP A 199 17.90 -4.14 -4.94
N PRO A 200 19.12 -4.68 -5.02
CA PRO A 200 19.89 -5.15 -3.86
C PRO A 200 19.94 -4.16 -2.69
N ILE A 201 19.89 -2.85 -2.95
CA ILE A 201 19.84 -1.82 -1.91
C ILE A 201 18.49 -1.84 -1.18
N GLY A 202 17.37 -1.97 -1.91
CA GLY A 202 16.05 -2.10 -1.31
C GLY A 202 15.92 -3.37 -0.46
N ALA A 203 16.54 -4.46 -0.89
CA ALA A 203 16.59 -5.71 -0.15
C ALA A 203 17.41 -5.64 1.16
N VAL A 204 18.42 -4.78 1.22
CA VAL A 204 19.19 -4.54 2.46
C VAL A 204 18.37 -3.76 3.48
N VAL A 205 17.52 -2.85 3.01
CA VAL A 205 16.68 -2.00 3.88
C VAL A 205 15.49 -2.75 4.44
N VAL A 206 14.90 -3.64 3.63
CA VAL A 206 13.74 -4.47 4.02
C VAL A 206 14.03 -5.93 3.62
N PRO A 207 14.80 -6.68 4.44
CA PRO A 207 15.20 -8.07 4.11
C PRO A 207 14.04 -9.00 3.79
N GLU A 208 12.86 -8.75 4.36
CA GLU A 208 11.64 -9.50 4.09
C GLU A 208 11.22 -9.43 2.62
N LEU A 209 11.59 -8.34 1.92
CA LEU A 209 11.32 -8.17 0.48
C LEU A 209 12.11 -9.17 -0.38
N LEU A 210 13.24 -9.70 0.10
CA LEU A 210 13.98 -10.78 -0.60
C LEU A 210 13.14 -12.03 -0.85
N ASN A 211 12.05 -12.19 -0.12
CA ASN A 211 11.12 -13.31 -0.25
C ASN A 211 9.89 -12.97 -1.12
N ALA A 212 9.80 -11.73 -1.61
CA ALA A 212 8.68 -11.35 -2.48
C ALA A 212 8.77 -12.09 -3.83
N LYS A 213 7.64 -12.64 -4.27
CA LYS A 213 7.51 -13.45 -5.48
C LYS A 213 6.14 -13.17 -6.14
N GLY A 214 5.98 -11.96 -6.63
CA GLY A 214 4.78 -11.62 -7.40
C GLY A 214 5.02 -11.72 -8.90
N SER A 215 3.97 -11.55 -9.69
CA SER A 215 4.03 -11.41 -11.15
C SER A 215 3.02 -10.38 -11.62
N SER A 216 3.46 -9.46 -12.46
CA SER A 216 2.58 -8.49 -13.13
C SER A 216 1.86 -9.05 -14.36
N GLY A 217 2.09 -10.35 -14.68
CA GLY A 217 1.58 -10.96 -15.90
C GLY A 217 2.24 -10.42 -17.17
N GLY A 218 3.47 -9.95 -17.09
CA GLY A 218 4.25 -9.38 -18.20
C GLY A 218 4.17 -7.86 -18.34
N LEU A 219 3.33 -7.17 -17.54
CA LEU A 219 3.29 -5.70 -17.52
C LEU A 219 4.63 -5.13 -17.01
N LYS A 220 5.09 -4.04 -17.60
CA LYS A 220 6.35 -3.37 -17.25
C LYS A 220 6.29 -2.79 -15.83
N GLY A 221 7.37 -2.93 -15.06
CA GLY A 221 7.49 -2.39 -13.72
C GLY A 221 6.86 -3.25 -12.62
N SER A 222 6.92 -2.78 -11.39
CA SER A 222 6.50 -3.45 -10.16
C SER A 222 6.02 -2.43 -9.13
N LYS A 223 5.64 -2.87 -7.92
CA LYS A 223 5.28 -1.98 -6.80
C LYS A 223 6.28 -0.84 -6.64
N GLY A 224 5.77 0.38 -6.57
CA GLY A 224 6.57 1.60 -6.45
C GLY A 224 6.96 2.22 -7.78
N SER A 225 6.57 1.62 -8.91
CA SER A 225 6.71 2.20 -10.24
C SER A 225 5.37 2.69 -10.79
N ALA A 226 5.41 3.76 -11.60
CA ALA A 226 4.25 4.27 -12.32
C ALA A 226 4.02 3.59 -13.69
N TYR A 227 4.79 2.57 -14.04
CA TYR A 227 4.48 1.67 -15.15
C TYR A 227 3.27 0.77 -14.82
N GLU A 228 2.64 0.20 -15.86
CA GLU A 228 1.43 -0.64 -15.71
C GLU A 228 1.59 -1.75 -14.67
N GLY A 229 2.75 -2.42 -14.62
CA GLY A 229 3.02 -3.47 -13.63
C GLY A 229 3.02 -3.00 -12.18
N GLY A 230 3.19 -1.69 -11.93
CA GLY A 230 3.11 -1.10 -10.59
C GLY A 230 1.71 -0.61 -10.21
N ILE A 231 0.90 -0.20 -11.19
CA ILE A 231 -0.36 0.52 -10.96
C ILE A 231 -1.61 -0.18 -11.50
N ARG A 232 -1.48 -1.04 -12.52
CA ARG A 232 -2.60 -1.83 -13.06
C ARG A 232 -2.78 -3.10 -12.25
N VAL A 233 -3.90 -3.18 -11.53
CA VAL A 233 -4.16 -4.24 -10.55
C VAL A 233 -5.40 -5.05 -10.90
N PRO A 234 -5.48 -6.32 -10.47
CA PRO A 234 -6.71 -7.08 -10.54
C PRO A 234 -7.84 -6.37 -9.79
N ALA A 235 -8.99 -6.25 -10.43
CA ALA A 235 -10.19 -5.67 -9.84
C ALA A 235 -11.45 -6.36 -10.36
N PHE A 236 -12.47 -6.43 -9.52
CA PHE A 236 -13.81 -6.81 -9.94
C PHE A 236 -14.89 -6.07 -9.15
N MET A 237 -16.04 -5.94 -9.77
CA MET A 237 -17.23 -5.38 -9.14
C MET A 237 -18.38 -6.38 -9.29
N MET A 238 -19.11 -6.61 -8.21
CA MET A 238 -20.22 -7.55 -8.18
C MET A 238 -21.45 -6.95 -7.49
N TRP A 239 -22.61 -7.08 -8.13
CA TRP A 239 -23.92 -6.81 -7.53
C TRP A 239 -24.96 -7.72 -8.19
N GLU A 240 -25.51 -8.62 -7.41
CA GLU A 240 -26.48 -9.59 -7.93
C GLU A 240 -27.71 -8.89 -8.53
N GLY A 241 -28.04 -9.24 -9.78
CA GLY A 241 -29.13 -8.64 -10.53
C GLY A 241 -28.81 -7.32 -11.24
N LYS A 242 -27.70 -6.62 -10.90
CA LYS A 242 -27.27 -5.41 -11.60
C LYS A 242 -26.16 -5.66 -12.62
N PHE A 243 -25.16 -6.45 -12.26
CA PHE A 243 -24.03 -6.76 -13.15
C PHE A 243 -24.11 -8.17 -13.70
N LYS A 244 -23.63 -8.34 -14.93
CA LYS A 244 -23.40 -9.65 -15.56
C LYS A 244 -21.97 -10.08 -15.36
N ASN A 245 -21.69 -11.36 -15.55
CA ASN A 245 -20.33 -11.88 -15.57
C ASN A 245 -19.69 -11.55 -16.92
N GLU A 246 -19.00 -10.43 -16.99
CA GLU A 246 -18.34 -9.91 -18.20
C GLU A 246 -17.10 -9.09 -17.82
N SER A 247 -16.15 -8.94 -18.75
CA SER A 247 -15.00 -8.05 -18.61
C SER A 247 -15.35 -6.64 -19.05
N SER A 248 -14.77 -5.65 -18.42
CA SER A 248 -14.90 -4.24 -18.79
C SER A 248 -13.52 -3.64 -19.11
N ASN A 249 -13.46 -2.82 -20.16
CA ASN A 249 -12.28 -2.01 -20.50
C ASN A 249 -12.37 -0.60 -19.94
N GLN A 250 -13.27 -0.34 -19.00
CA GLN A 250 -13.40 0.96 -18.34
C GLN A 250 -12.15 1.28 -17.55
N PHE A 251 -11.54 2.42 -17.82
CA PHE A 251 -10.52 2.99 -16.93
C PHE A 251 -11.17 3.34 -15.59
N PHE A 252 -10.60 2.80 -14.51
CA PHE A 252 -11.10 3.01 -13.17
C PHE A 252 -9.93 3.30 -12.22
N PHE A 253 -9.71 4.56 -11.95
CA PHE A 253 -8.62 5.03 -11.12
C PHE A 253 -9.01 5.00 -9.63
N ILE A 254 -8.01 4.95 -8.75
CA ILE A 254 -8.24 4.92 -7.30
C ILE A 254 -9.00 6.15 -6.79
N GLN A 255 -8.80 7.32 -7.40
CA GLN A 255 -9.56 8.54 -7.10
C GLN A 255 -11.02 8.46 -7.55
N ASP A 256 -11.37 7.61 -8.54
CA ASP A 256 -12.74 7.41 -9.01
C ASP A 256 -13.58 6.57 -8.03
N VAL A 257 -12.93 5.81 -7.12
CA VAL A 257 -13.61 4.89 -6.20
C VAL A 257 -14.61 5.62 -5.32
N LEU A 258 -14.21 6.70 -4.67
CA LEU A 258 -15.11 7.41 -3.74
C LEU A 258 -16.35 7.99 -4.45
N PRO A 259 -16.23 8.82 -5.51
CA PRO A 259 -17.42 9.33 -6.19
C PRO A 259 -18.29 8.22 -6.81
N THR A 260 -17.68 7.11 -7.29
CA THR A 260 -18.43 5.97 -7.80
C THR A 260 -19.25 5.27 -6.73
N LEU A 261 -18.67 5.07 -5.53
CA LEU A 261 -19.37 4.44 -4.41
C LEU A 261 -20.48 5.35 -3.85
N LEU A 262 -20.27 6.67 -3.81
CA LEU A 262 -21.29 7.62 -3.42
C LEU A 262 -22.47 7.61 -4.41
N SER A 263 -22.19 7.62 -5.72
CA SER A 263 -23.25 7.49 -6.75
C SER A 263 -24.00 6.15 -6.65
N ALA A 264 -23.27 5.04 -6.44
CA ALA A 264 -23.87 3.72 -6.28
C ALA A 264 -24.78 3.62 -5.05
N ALA A 265 -24.47 4.36 -3.99
CA ALA A 265 -25.22 4.42 -2.74
C ALA A 265 -26.29 5.52 -2.73
N GLU A 266 -26.44 6.27 -3.83
CA GLU A 266 -27.38 7.41 -3.96
C GLU A 266 -27.15 8.47 -2.86
N ILE A 267 -25.87 8.68 -2.49
CA ILE A 267 -25.44 9.71 -1.53
C ILE A 267 -25.08 10.96 -2.31
N ASP A 268 -25.74 12.08 -2.00
CA ASP A 268 -25.44 13.37 -2.62
C ASP A 268 -24.04 13.87 -2.26
N TYR A 269 -23.31 14.38 -3.25
CA TYR A 269 -22.01 14.97 -3.09
C TYR A 269 -21.75 16.06 -4.12
N GLU A 270 -20.83 16.94 -3.81
CA GLU A 270 -20.40 18.01 -4.71
C GLU A 270 -19.16 17.56 -5.50
N ASN A 271 -19.31 17.40 -6.81
CA ASN A 271 -18.24 16.92 -7.71
C ASN A 271 -16.97 17.76 -7.65
N SER A 272 -17.08 19.05 -7.35
CA SER A 272 -15.94 19.97 -7.24
C SER A 272 -14.94 19.62 -6.15
N PHE A 273 -15.31 18.74 -5.20
CA PHE A 273 -14.42 18.28 -4.14
C PHE A 273 -13.53 17.11 -4.55
N PHE A 274 -13.79 16.50 -5.71
CA PHE A 274 -13.05 15.32 -6.18
C PHE A 274 -12.28 15.60 -7.46
N GLU A 275 -11.13 14.96 -7.60
CA GLU A 275 -10.39 14.89 -8.86
C GLU A 275 -10.77 13.63 -9.63
N GLY A 276 -11.25 12.61 -8.92
CA GLY A 276 -11.86 11.44 -9.52
C GLY A 276 -13.27 11.70 -10.03
N THR A 277 -13.70 10.89 -10.97
CA THR A 277 -15.03 10.95 -11.60
C THR A 277 -15.80 9.67 -11.30
N SER A 278 -17.10 9.81 -10.97
CA SER A 278 -17.95 8.63 -10.84
C SER A 278 -18.03 7.85 -12.16
N ARG A 279 -17.76 6.55 -12.09
CA ARG A 279 -17.91 5.61 -13.21
C ARG A 279 -19.16 4.75 -13.05
N TRP A 280 -20.03 5.10 -12.12
CA TRP A 280 -21.23 4.30 -11.82
C TRP A 280 -22.13 4.10 -13.04
N ASP A 281 -22.45 5.19 -13.73
CA ASP A 281 -23.30 5.13 -14.94
C ASP A 281 -22.62 4.37 -16.08
N SER A 282 -21.32 4.52 -16.24
CA SER A 282 -20.54 3.80 -17.26
C SER A 282 -20.57 2.29 -17.01
N PHE A 283 -20.44 1.85 -15.75
CA PHE A 283 -20.58 0.43 -15.38
C PHE A 283 -21.99 -0.10 -15.63
N LEU A 284 -23.03 0.65 -15.28
CA LEU A 284 -24.42 0.25 -15.51
C LEU A 284 -24.79 0.17 -16.99
N ASN A 285 -24.34 1.16 -17.78
CA ASN A 285 -24.66 1.29 -19.21
C ASN A 285 -23.66 0.55 -20.12
N ARG A 286 -22.55 0.00 -19.54
CA ARG A 286 -21.47 -0.69 -20.26
C ARG A 286 -20.81 0.20 -21.31
N THR A 287 -20.66 1.47 -20.99
CA THR A 287 -19.90 2.43 -21.76
C THR A 287 -18.46 2.47 -21.27
N VAL A 288 -17.55 2.91 -22.11
CA VAL A 288 -16.14 3.12 -21.74
C VAL A 288 -15.83 4.61 -21.86
N ASP A 289 -15.60 5.23 -20.71
CA ASP A 289 -15.17 6.62 -20.66
C ASP A 289 -13.64 6.67 -20.63
N LYS A 290 -13.08 7.48 -21.52
CA LYS A 290 -11.64 7.69 -21.56
C LYS A 290 -11.18 8.63 -20.44
N PRO A 291 -9.95 8.44 -19.91
CA PRO A 291 -9.40 9.34 -18.91
C PRO A 291 -9.17 10.75 -19.47
N GLN A 292 -9.36 11.75 -18.64
CA GLN A 292 -9.12 13.15 -18.97
C GLN A 292 -8.11 13.73 -17.97
N ASN A 293 -6.82 13.66 -18.32
CA ASN A 293 -5.70 14.13 -17.49
C ASN A 293 -5.66 13.50 -16.08
N SER A 294 -6.02 12.20 -15.98
CA SER A 294 -5.95 11.48 -14.72
C SER A 294 -4.50 11.18 -14.33
N VAL A 295 -4.12 11.47 -13.10
CA VAL A 295 -2.75 11.32 -12.60
C VAL A 295 -2.66 10.22 -11.57
N LEU A 296 -1.62 9.41 -11.68
CA LEU A 296 -1.24 8.47 -10.63
C LEU A 296 0.22 8.72 -10.25
N ALA A 297 0.47 8.89 -8.98
CA ALA A 297 1.82 8.98 -8.44
C ALA A 297 2.22 7.64 -7.82
N ALA A 298 3.41 7.18 -8.15
CA ALA A 298 4.03 6.04 -7.50
C ALA A 298 5.42 6.45 -7.03
N SER A 299 5.75 6.17 -5.79
CA SER A 299 7.10 6.42 -5.27
C SER A 299 7.37 5.58 -4.04
N VAL A 300 8.51 4.88 -4.06
CA VAL A 300 9.14 4.38 -2.84
C VAL A 300 10.43 5.16 -2.59
N ALA A 301 11.23 5.39 -3.62
CA ALA A 301 12.52 6.10 -3.52
C ALA A 301 12.58 7.35 -4.41
N PHE A 302 11.94 7.32 -5.58
CA PHE A 302 11.99 8.38 -6.58
C PHE A 302 10.57 8.79 -6.97
N GLU A 303 10.40 10.06 -7.34
CA GLU A 303 9.12 10.57 -7.82
C GLU A 303 8.84 10.03 -9.22
N GLU A 304 7.90 9.10 -9.32
CA GLU A 304 7.38 8.57 -10.59
C GLU A 304 5.91 8.94 -10.73
N ILE A 305 5.49 9.31 -11.92
CA ILE A 305 4.14 9.74 -12.22
C ILE A 305 3.70 9.15 -13.54
N ALA A 306 2.45 8.72 -13.62
CA ALA A 306 1.74 8.46 -14.86
C ALA A 306 0.62 9.48 -15.03
N LEU A 307 0.60 10.18 -16.15
CA LEU A 307 -0.51 11.01 -16.60
C LEU A 307 -1.22 10.31 -17.74
N PHE A 308 -2.52 10.08 -17.58
CA PHE A 308 -3.38 9.45 -18.58
C PHE A 308 -4.28 10.51 -19.23
N ASN A 309 -4.31 10.52 -20.54
CA ASN A 309 -5.25 11.34 -21.31
C ASN A 309 -5.70 10.57 -22.56
N GLU A 310 -6.99 10.26 -22.65
CA GLU A 310 -7.55 9.36 -23.67
C GLU A 310 -6.83 8.00 -23.69
N ASP A 311 -6.22 7.63 -24.82
CA ASP A 311 -5.50 6.38 -24.99
C ASP A 311 -4.00 6.50 -24.66
N TRP A 312 -3.56 7.70 -24.26
CA TRP A 312 -2.15 8.03 -24.06
C TRP A 312 -1.78 8.03 -22.57
N LYS A 313 -0.58 7.53 -22.29
CA LYS A 313 0.08 7.58 -21.00
C LYS A 313 1.44 8.26 -21.12
N LEU A 314 1.64 9.35 -20.42
CA LEU A 314 2.94 9.95 -20.20
C LEU A 314 3.50 9.44 -18.87
N TYR A 315 4.60 8.69 -18.96
CA TYR A 315 5.40 8.30 -17.81
C TYR A 315 6.46 9.37 -17.52
N PHE A 316 6.62 9.69 -16.26
CA PHE A 316 7.63 10.60 -15.74
C PHE A 316 8.37 9.99 -14.57
N LYS A 317 9.71 10.13 -14.59
CA LYS A 317 10.56 9.82 -13.45
C LYS A 317 11.51 10.97 -13.19
N LYS A 318 11.50 11.45 -11.94
CA LYS A 318 12.42 12.49 -11.49
C LYS A 318 13.83 11.94 -11.41
N GLY A 319 14.77 12.65 -12.01
CA GLY A 319 16.18 12.32 -11.87
C GLY A 319 16.67 12.42 -10.43
N PRO A 320 17.75 11.70 -10.07
CA PRO A 320 18.32 11.74 -8.73
C PRO A 320 18.76 13.17 -8.37
N ALA A 321 18.71 13.54 -7.08
CA ALA A 321 19.13 14.85 -6.62
C ALA A 321 20.65 15.08 -6.91
N GLY A 322 20.97 16.14 -7.64
CA GLY A 322 22.36 16.51 -7.99
C GLY A 322 22.42 17.43 -9.20
N SER A 323 23.58 18.05 -9.44
CA SER A 323 23.76 19.12 -10.44
C SER A 323 23.57 18.71 -11.91
N ASN A 324 23.48 17.40 -12.22
CA ASN A 324 23.33 16.87 -13.59
C ASN A 324 22.16 15.88 -13.72
N SER A 325 21.17 15.91 -12.82
CA SER A 325 20.03 15.00 -12.92
C SER A 325 19.08 15.42 -14.05
N VAL A 326 18.84 14.51 -14.97
CA VAL A 326 17.88 14.70 -16.07
C VAL A 326 16.60 13.95 -15.71
N ASN A 327 15.46 14.64 -15.80
CA ASN A 327 14.16 14.00 -15.72
C ASN A 327 13.93 13.10 -16.92
N TYR A 328 13.33 11.96 -16.69
CA TYR A 328 13.07 10.96 -17.71
C TYR A 328 11.58 10.93 -18.04
N TYR A 329 11.27 10.83 -19.33
CA TYR A 329 9.90 10.78 -19.84
C TYR A 329 9.78 9.72 -20.93
N GLU A 330 8.66 9.01 -20.97
CA GLU A 330 8.24 8.12 -22.06
C GLU A 330 6.76 8.35 -22.36
N LEU A 331 6.37 8.18 -23.62
CA LEU A 331 4.98 8.29 -24.09
C LEU A 331 4.53 6.95 -24.66
N PHE A 332 3.38 6.45 -24.20
CA PHE A 332 2.81 5.19 -24.64
C PHE A 332 1.37 5.37 -25.12
N ASN A 333 0.96 4.61 -26.13
CA ASN A 333 -0.45 4.35 -26.40
C ASN A 333 -0.84 3.10 -25.63
N ILE A 334 -1.51 3.26 -24.49
CA ILE A 334 -1.72 2.18 -23.53
C ILE A 334 -2.78 1.15 -23.98
N ILE A 335 -3.53 1.46 -25.02
CA ILE A 335 -4.50 0.53 -25.65
C ILE A 335 -3.79 -0.40 -26.63
N GLU A 336 -2.89 0.14 -27.44
CA GLU A 336 -2.14 -0.60 -28.48
C GLU A 336 -0.89 -1.28 -27.91
N ASP A 337 -0.26 -0.65 -26.90
CA ASP A 337 0.94 -1.13 -26.21
C ASP A 337 0.73 -1.18 -24.69
N PRO A 338 -0.09 -2.11 -24.18
CA PRO A 338 -0.32 -2.24 -22.73
C PRO A 338 0.90 -2.74 -21.94
N LEU A 339 1.95 -3.23 -22.63
CA LEU A 339 3.22 -3.67 -22.04
C LEU A 339 4.25 -2.55 -21.93
N GLU A 340 3.98 -1.38 -22.53
CA GLU A 340 4.85 -0.21 -22.51
C GLU A 340 6.25 -0.50 -23.08
N GLU A 341 6.28 -1.25 -24.21
CA GLU A 341 7.52 -1.65 -24.85
C GLU A 341 8.10 -0.56 -25.75
N TYR A 342 7.27 0.33 -26.31
CA TYR A 342 7.65 1.29 -27.33
C TYR A 342 7.42 2.74 -26.87
N ASP A 343 8.52 3.48 -26.63
CA ASP A 343 8.44 4.92 -26.37
C ASP A 343 8.13 5.69 -27.65
N LEU A 344 6.93 6.25 -27.72
CA LEU A 344 6.41 7.00 -28.87
C LEU A 344 6.64 8.53 -28.76
N SER A 345 7.43 8.99 -27.81
CA SER A 345 7.66 10.42 -27.55
C SER A 345 8.22 11.17 -28.77
N LYS A 346 9.04 10.49 -29.60
CA LYS A 346 9.62 11.06 -30.81
C LYS A 346 8.70 10.99 -32.04
N ASP A 347 7.80 10.00 -32.07
CA ASP A 347 6.88 9.78 -33.19
C ASP A 347 5.64 10.68 -33.08
N TYR A 348 5.27 11.07 -31.84
CA TYR A 348 4.11 11.92 -31.52
C TYR A 348 4.51 13.14 -30.67
N PRO A 349 5.40 14.03 -31.16
CA PRO A 349 5.94 15.14 -30.36
C PRO A 349 4.84 16.12 -29.87
N ASP A 350 3.80 16.36 -30.68
CA ASP A 350 2.70 17.27 -30.31
C ASP A 350 1.90 16.74 -29.09
N ILE A 351 1.67 15.42 -29.04
CA ILE A 351 0.99 14.76 -27.91
C ILE A 351 1.90 14.80 -26.70
N PHE A 352 3.17 14.44 -26.88
CA PHE A 352 4.18 14.45 -25.82
C PHE A 352 4.30 15.81 -25.14
N ASP A 353 4.48 16.88 -25.94
CA ASP A 353 4.66 18.24 -25.42
C ASP A 353 3.41 18.73 -24.70
N ARG A 354 2.21 18.48 -25.23
CA ARG A 354 0.94 18.82 -24.59
C ARG A 354 0.76 18.11 -23.24
N MET A 355 1.04 16.81 -23.17
CA MET A 355 0.92 16.04 -21.93
C MET A 355 1.97 16.47 -20.90
N LYS A 356 3.19 16.74 -21.35
CA LYS A 356 4.26 17.27 -20.48
C LYS A 356 3.93 18.66 -19.92
N GLU A 357 3.35 19.54 -20.73
CA GLU A 357 2.86 20.84 -20.27
C GLU A 357 1.76 20.68 -19.21
N THR A 358 0.82 19.75 -19.43
CA THR A 358 -0.23 19.40 -18.48
C THR A 358 0.36 18.91 -17.14
N LEU A 359 1.30 17.96 -17.21
CA LEU A 359 1.98 17.44 -16.02
C LEU A 359 2.70 18.53 -15.22
N ASN A 360 3.33 19.49 -15.89
CA ASN A 360 4.02 20.61 -15.25
C ASN A 360 3.08 21.59 -14.54
N LYS A 361 1.80 21.64 -14.93
CA LYS A 361 0.78 22.50 -14.32
C LYS A 361 0.10 21.88 -13.12
N ILE A 362 0.28 20.58 -12.86
CA ILE A 362 -0.33 19.88 -11.73
C ILE A 362 0.19 20.47 -10.42
N PRO A 363 -0.69 20.94 -9.52
CA PRO A 363 -0.29 21.48 -8.23
C PRO A 363 0.39 20.39 -7.39
N LYS A 364 1.59 20.66 -6.92
CA LYS A 364 2.32 19.77 -6.02
C LYS A 364 2.19 20.28 -4.60
N ARG A 365 1.43 19.57 -3.77
CA ARG A 365 1.40 19.85 -2.34
C ARG A 365 2.55 19.11 -1.67
N ASN A 366 3.42 19.86 -1.04
CA ASN A 366 4.47 19.28 -0.19
C ASN A 366 4.03 19.38 1.27
N LEU A 367 3.84 18.24 1.94
CA LEU A 367 3.61 18.21 3.37
C LEU A 367 4.91 18.59 4.08
N GLN A 368 4.92 19.76 4.74
CA GLN A 368 6.03 20.16 5.60
C GLN A 368 6.26 19.09 6.68
N GLY A 369 7.49 18.63 6.80
CA GLY A 369 7.88 17.62 7.79
C GLY A 369 7.77 16.17 7.31
N TYR A 370 7.36 15.91 6.06
CA TYR A 370 7.49 14.58 5.49
C TYR A 370 8.99 14.29 5.27
N PRO A 371 9.60 13.33 5.97
CA PRO A 371 11.02 13.05 5.81
C PRO A 371 11.29 12.62 4.37
N ASP A 372 12.37 13.12 3.77
CA ASP A 372 12.80 12.61 2.48
C ASP A 372 13.27 11.13 2.60
N ALA A 373 13.46 10.46 1.48
CA ALA A 373 13.84 9.05 1.49
C ALA A 373 15.13 8.80 2.29
N SER A 374 16.08 9.75 2.28
CA SER A 374 17.34 9.63 3.02
C SER A 374 17.11 9.60 4.53
N TYR A 375 16.13 10.34 5.04
CA TYR A 375 15.78 10.32 6.46
C TYR A 375 15.21 8.97 6.90
N LEU A 376 14.34 8.36 6.07
CA LEU A 376 13.80 7.02 6.33
C LEU A 376 14.92 5.96 6.41
N TYR A 377 15.91 6.05 5.53
CA TYR A 377 17.05 5.12 5.50
C TYR A 377 18.01 5.31 6.68
N LEU A 378 18.23 6.57 7.10
CA LEU A 378 19.23 6.91 8.14
C LEU A 378 18.68 6.79 9.57
N HIS A 379 17.35 6.79 9.76
CA HIS A 379 16.72 6.89 11.07
C HIS A 379 15.67 5.78 11.32
N GLY A 380 15.67 4.72 10.52
CA GLY A 380 14.74 3.60 10.66
C GLY A 380 14.65 3.05 12.09
N ASP A 381 15.79 2.94 12.77
CA ASP A 381 15.86 2.47 14.16
C ASP A 381 15.22 3.46 15.16
N ARG A 382 15.24 4.77 14.87
CA ARG A 382 14.61 5.79 15.71
C ARG A 382 13.12 5.90 15.48
N MET A 383 12.63 5.51 14.31
CA MET A 383 11.19 5.47 14.02
C MET A 383 10.44 4.42 14.85
N LEU A 384 11.18 3.46 15.40
CA LEU A 384 10.69 2.38 16.25
C LEU A 384 11.03 2.59 17.74
N SER A 385 11.63 3.75 18.10
CA SER A 385 12.02 4.03 19.49
C SER A 385 10.81 4.28 20.40
N GLU A 386 10.97 4.06 21.69
CA GLU A 386 9.97 4.26 22.75
C GLU A 386 9.36 5.67 22.79
N GLU A 387 10.07 6.66 22.19
CA GLU A 387 9.64 8.06 22.11
C GLU A 387 8.65 8.36 20.96
N SER A 388 8.43 7.42 20.03
CA SER A 388 7.36 7.57 19.05
C SER A 388 6.02 7.33 19.73
N GLY A 389 5.50 8.34 20.40
CA GLY A 389 4.23 8.30 21.11
C GLY A 389 3.06 7.92 20.19
N THR A 390 2.89 6.64 19.92
CA THR A 390 1.72 6.09 19.23
C THR A 390 0.60 6.04 20.27
N PRO A 391 -0.46 6.85 20.15
CA PRO A 391 -1.47 7.05 21.21
C PRO A 391 -2.26 5.79 21.60
N TRP A 392 -2.22 4.77 20.74
CA TRP A 392 -2.86 3.48 21.00
C TRP A 392 -1.89 2.46 21.62
N LEU A 393 -0.58 2.79 21.65
CA LEU A 393 0.47 1.99 22.27
C LEU A 393 0.75 2.39 23.73
N ASN A 394 -0.21 2.87 24.48
CA ASN A 394 -0.11 2.92 25.95
C ASN A 394 -0.03 1.48 26.53
N TYR A 395 0.88 0.72 25.94
CA TYR A 395 1.13 -0.68 26.27
C TYR A 395 2.34 -0.76 27.19
N ASP A 396 2.21 -1.60 28.18
CA ASP A 396 3.29 -1.98 29.09
C ASP A 396 4.36 -2.75 28.29
N PHE A 397 5.40 -2.04 27.83
CA PHE A 397 6.46 -2.55 26.97
C PHE A 397 7.40 -3.56 27.69
N GLU A 398 7.21 -3.85 28.96
CA GLU A 398 8.01 -4.84 29.70
C GLU A 398 7.89 -6.27 29.15
N LEU A 399 6.92 -6.54 28.27
CA LEU A 399 6.66 -7.87 27.72
C LEU A 399 7.31 -8.14 26.35
N LEU A 400 8.02 -7.19 25.76
CA LEU A 400 8.65 -7.37 24.44
C LEU A 400 10.16 -7.37 24.59
N GLU A 401 10.83 -8.47 24.18
CA GLU A 401 12.28 -8.52 24.08
C GLU A 401 12.77 -7.43 23.10
N LYS A 402 13.60 -6.52 23.60
CA LYS A 402 14.20 -5.45 22.78
C LYS A 402 15.14 -6.07 21.76
N PRO A 403 15.03 -5.75 20.44
CA PRO A 403 16.07 -6.15 19.50
C PRO A 403 17.41 -5.56 19.95
N SER A 404 18.46 -6.37 19.92
CA SER A 404 19.79 -5.94 20.35
C SER A 404 20.27 -4.73 19.57
N PRO A 405 20.67 -3.63 20.23
CA PRO A 405 21.20 -2.44 19.58
C PRO A 405 22.39 -2.72 18.65
N ILE A 406 23.07 -3.85 18.89
CA ILE A 406 24.24 -4.30 18.12
C ILE A 406 23.82 -4.68 16.68
N ILE A 407 22.63 -5.27 16.47
CA ILE A 407 22.16 -5.69 15.14
C ILE A 407 21.85 -4.47 14.27
N GLY A 408 21.16 -3.45 14.80
CA GLY A 408 20.88 -2.20 14.08
C GLY A 408 22.19 -1.46 13.69
N THR A 409 23.15 -1.40 14.59
CA THR A 409 24.46 -0.80 14.31
C THR A 409 25.25 -1.55 13.25
N LEU A 410 25.20 -2.88 13.25
CA LEU A 410 25.88 -3.73 12.24
C LEU A 410 25.24 -3.56 10.86
N ILE A 411 23.91 -3.49 10.77
CA ILE A 411 23.17 -3.24 9.53
C ILE A 411 23.53 -1.85 8.98
N PHE A 412 23.56 -0.82 9.83
CA PHE A 412 23.93 0.53 9.44
C PHE A 412 25.38 0.64 8.90
N ILE A 413 26.33 -0.01 9.57
CA ILE A 413 27.71 -0.10 9.11
C ILE A 413 27.79 -0.81 7.76
N TRP A 414 27.01 -1.85 7.55
CA TRP A 414 26.97 -2.62 6.30
C TRP A 414 26.41 -1.79 5.15
N ILE A 415 25.36 -0.99 5.39
CA ILE A 415 24.78 -0.06 4.41
C ILE A 415 25.78 1.00 3.98
N LEU A 416 26.51 1.61 4.93
CA LEU A 416 27.55 2.58 4.61
C LEU A 416 28.69 1.98 3.77
N LEU A 417 29.03 0.71 4.01
CA LEU A 417 30.04 -0.03 3.28
C LEU A 417 29.63 -0.34 1.83
N LEU A 418 28.34 -0.61 1.60
CA LEU A 418 27.79 -0.88 0.27
C LEU A 418 27.59 0.41 -0.54
N ALA A 419 27.20 1.51 0.10
CA ALA A 419 26.92 2.78 -0.56
C ALA A 419 28.18 3.49 -1.10
N ASN A 420 29.37 3.18 -0.57
CA ASN A 420 30.62 3.80 -1.02
C ASN A 420 31.81 2.87 -0.85
N LYS A 421 32.37 2.38 -1.96
CA LYS A 421 33.54 1.48 -2.01
C LYS A 421 34.75 2.03 -1.23
N THR A 422 34.90 3.36 -1.13
CA THR A 422 35.98 4.00 -0.39
C THR A 422 35.83 3.80 1.13
N TYR A 423 34.60 3.88 1.65
CA TYR A 423 34.34 3.60 3.08
C TYR A 423 34.44 2.11 3.40
N ALA A 424 34.09 1.23 2.46
CA ALA A 424 34.28 -0.21 2.61
C ALA A 424 35.78 -0.56 2.81
N ILE A 425 36.66 0.02 2.00
CA ILE A 425 38.11 -0.17 2.11
C ILE A 425 38.62 0.37 3.44
N LEU A 426 38.18 1.57 3.84
CA LEU A 426 38.59 2.20 5.11
C LEU A 426 38.16 1.38 6.32
N PHE A 427 36.95 0.80 6.30
CA PHE A 427 36.42 -0.04 7.38
C PHE A 427 37.18 -1.38 7.48
N ILE A 428 37.49 -2.01 6.35
CA ILE A 428 38.29 -3.24 6.32
C ILE A 428 39.69 -2.97 6.89
N LEU A 429 40.32 -1.84 6.54
CA LEU A 429 41.59 -1.46 7.08
C LEU A 429 41.54 -1.20 8.60
N LEU A 430 40.50 -0.52 9.10
CA LEU A 430 40.28 -0.29 10.52
C LEU A 430 40.00 -1.59 11.28
N ALA A 431 39.24 -2.51 10.71
CA ALA A 431 38.98 -3.83 11.31
C ALA A 431 40.27 -4.66 11.40
N ILE A 432 41.11 -4.65 10.35
CA ILE A 432 42.43 -5.32 10.36
C ILE A 432 43.33 -4.71 11.42
N LEU A 433 43.39 -3.38 11.55
CA LEU A 433 44.16 -2.71 12.57
C LEU A 433 43.70 -3.03 14.00
N LEU A 434 42.38 -3.12 14.20
CA LEU A 434 41.77 -3.49 15.48
C LEU A 434 42.14 -4.93 15.87
N ILE A 435 41.98 -5.87 14.92
CA ILE A 435 42.35 -7.29 15.12
C ILE A 435 43.84 -7.41 15.41
N TYR A 436 44.68 -6.66 14.69
CA TYR A 436 46.13 -6.65 14.93
C TYR A 436 46.45 -6.09 16.33
N SER A 437 45.79 -5.02 16.74
CA SER A 437 45.95 -4.40 18.07
C SER A 437 45.52 -5.36 19.20
N ILE A 438 44.39 -6.07 19.03
CA ILE A 438 43.92 -7.06 19.99
C ILE A 438 44.90 -8.26 20.08
N ARG A 439 45.36 -8.78 18.94
CA ARG A 439 46.38 -9.87 18.91
C ARG A 439 47.70 -9.45 19.56
N LYS A 440 48.09 -8.18 19.42
CA LYS A 440 49.30 -7.65 20.06
C LYS A 440 49.14 -7.48 21.59
N LYS A 441 47.96 -7.16 22.07
CA LYS A 441 47.60 -7.13 23.50
C LYS A 441 47.60 -8.55 24.11
N ILE A 442 47.02 -9.55 23.42
CA ILE A 442 46.96 -10.94 23.89
C ILE A 442 48.36 -11.60 23.93
N LYS A 443 49.29 -11.16 23.08
CA LYS A 443 50.67 -11.67 23.09
C LYS A 443 51.59 -10.99 24.13
N ARG A 444 51.14 -9.92 24.83
CA ARG A 444 51.88 -9.17 25.84
C ARG A 444 51.36 -9.41 27.26
N GLY A 445 50.30 -10.10 27.46
CA GLY A 445 49.84 -10.64 28.74
C GLY A 445 49.96 -12.15 28.76
#